data_0ce1a76f1324afec795a933932332758
#
_entry.id   0ce1a76f1324afec795a933932332758
#
_cell.length_a   1.000
_cell.length_b   1.000
_cell.length_c   1.000
_cell.angle_alpha   90.00
_cell.angle_beta   90.00
_cell.angle_gamma   90.00
#
_symmetry.space_group_name_H-M   'P 1'
#
loop_
_entity.id
_entity.type
_entity.pdbx_description
1 polymer ?
#
loop_
_entity_poly.entity_id
_entity_poly.type
_entity_poly.pdbx_seq_one_letter_code
_entity_poly.pdbx_strand_id
1 'polypeptide(L)' 'MKEFYYTYLLQSEKDGKYYVGYTKDLNVRFEQHQKGQVTSTKHRLPFKLIYFEA' A
#
# COMPACT_ATOMS: atom_id res chain seq x y z
N MET A 1 17.80 -12.00 15.23
CA MET A 1 16.64 -11.08 15.22
C MET A 1 15.71 -11.43 14.08
N LYS A 2 14.42 -11.48 14.36
CA LYS A 2 13.44 -11.77 13.31
C LYS A 2 12.95 -10.49 12.68
N GLU A 3 12.83 -10.51 11.37
CA GLU A 3 12.20 -9.42 10.65
C GLU A 3 10.83 -9.87 10.18
N PHE A 4 9.87 -8.98 10.29
CA PHE A 4 8.52 -9.25 9.83
C PHE A 4 8.23 -8.47 8.57
N TYR A 5 7.56 -9.11 7.64
CA TYR A 5 7.08 -8.46 6.43
C TYR A 5 5.57 -8.43 6.51
N TYR A 6 5.01 -7.41 5.92
CA TYR A 6 3.56 -7.24 5.86
C TYR A 6 3.08 -7.40 4.44
N THR A 7 2.04 -8.20 4.28
CA THR A 7 1.25 -8.19 3.05
C THR A 7 0.10 -7.24 3.31
N TYR A 8 -0.17 -6.34 2.39
CA TYR A 8 -1.22 -5.34 2.59
C TYR A 8 -2.09 -5.23 1.36
N LEU A 9 -3.34 -4.81 1.58
CA LEU A 9 -4.31 -4.63 0.53
C LEU A 9 -4.78 -3.19 0.55
N LEU A 10 -4.59 -2.49 -0.55
CA LEU A 10 -5.07 -1.13 -0.74
C LEU A 10 -6.22 -1.14 -1.73
N GLN A 11 -7.13 -0.19 -1.55
CA GLN A 11 -8.18 0.04 -2.54
C GLN A 11 -8.10 1.47 -3.03
N SER A 12 -8.05 1.63 -4.34
CA SER A 12 -8.06 2.95 -4.96
C SER A 12 -9.45 3.54 -4.82
N GLU A 13 -9.53 4.77 -4.33
CA GLU A 13 -10.80 5.46 -4.24
C GLU A 13 -11.20 6.10 -5.58
N LYS A 14 -10.27 6.09 -6.53
CA LYS A 14 -10.52 6.62 -7.85
C LYS A 14 -11.28 5.64 -8.74
N ASP A 15 -10.86 4.35 -8.72
CA ASP A 15 -11.46 3.35 -9.61
C ASP A 15 -12.00 2.13 -8.86
N GLY A 16 -11.84 2.07 -7.53
CA GLY A 16 -12.34 0.96 -6.72
C GLY A 16 -11.52 -0.31 -6.82
N LYS A 17 -10.45 -0.31 -7.59
CA LYS A 17 -9.63 -1.51 -7.76
C LYS A 17 -8.64 -1.70 -6.62
N TYR A 18 -8.17 -2.92 -6.48
CA TYR A 18 -7.30 -3.29 -5.38
C TYR A 18 -5.85 -3.38 -5.83
N TYR A 19 -4.96 -3.16 -4.87
CA TYR A 19 -3.54 -3.34 -5.06
C TYR A 19 -3.00 -4.12 -3.88
N VAL A 20 -2.29 -5.21 -4.13
CA VAL A 20 -1.66 -6.02 -3.10
C VAL A 20 -0.18 -5.72 -3.09
N GLY A 21 0.36 -5.43 -1.91
CA GLY A 21 1.77 -5.10 -1.76
C GLY A 21 2.42 -5.87 -0.63
N TYR A 22 3.72 -5.68 -0.48
CA TYR A 22 4.53 -6.43 0.45
C TYR A 22 5.66 -5.52 0.93
N THR A 23 5.85 -5.41 2.23
CA THR A 23 6.84 -4.48 2.77
C THR A 23 7.26 -4.83 4.18
N LYS A 24 8.45 -4.41 4.56
CA LYS A 24 8.93 -4.52 5.94
C LYS A 24 8.35 -3.40 6.82
N ASP A 25 8.06 -2.25 6.23
CA ASP A 25 7.57 -1.10 6.98
C ASP A 25 6.28 -0.61 6.35
N LEU A 26 5.17 -1.05 6.93
CA LEU A 26 3.86 -0.77 6.39
C LEU A 26 3.53 0.73 6.39
N ASN A 27 3.89 1.43 7.48
CA ASN A 27 3.56 2.85 7.58
C ASN A 27 4.29 3.66 6.53
N VAL A 28 5.59 3.40 6.36
CA VAL A 28 6.38 4.11 5.35
C VAL A 28 5.88 3.80 3.95
N ARG A 29 5.58 2.54 3.68
CA ARG A 29 5.15 2.14 2.35
C ARG A 29 3.79 2.72 1.99
N PHE A 30 2.86 2.70 2.94
CA PHE A 30 1.55 3.29 2.72
C PHE A 30 1.67 4.80 2.46
N GLU A 31 2.53 5.47 3.23
CA GLU A 31 2.77 6.90 3.02
C GLU A 31 3.34 7.16 1.62
N GLN A 32 4.26 6.32 1.16
CA GLN A 32 4.81 6.45 -0.19
C GLN A 32 3.72 6.34 -1.25
N HIS A 33 2.77 5.40 -1.08
CA HIS A 33 1.65 5.29 -2.00
C HIS A 33 0.80 6.55 -1.99
N GLN A 34 0.49 7.06 -0.80
CA GLN A 34 -0.37 8.25 -0.69
C GLN A 34 0.28 9.50 -1.28
N LYS A 35 1.60 9.57 -1.26
CA LYS A 35 2.32 10.71 -1.81
C LYS A 35 2.61 10.57 -3.30
N GLY A 36 2.17 9.47 -3.92
CA GLY A 36 2.40 9.24 -5.33
C GLY A 36 3.83 8.88 -5.68
N GLN A 37 4.59 8.36 -4.72
CA GLN A 37 5.99 8.02 -4.93
C GLN A 37 6.18 6.61 -5.48
N VAL A 38 5.10 5.83 -5.56
CA VAL A 38 5.15 4.48 -6.12
C VAL A 38 4.64 4.56 -7.55
N THR A 39 5.53 4.34 -8.51
CA THR A 39 5.23 4.55 -9.92
C THR A 39 3.99 3.78 -10.39
N SER A 40 3.85 2.53 -9.95
CA SER A 40 2.76 1.67 -10.40
C SER A 40 1.40 2.08 -9.87
N THR A 41 1.34 2.92 -8.83
CA THR A 41 0.07 3.28 -8.20
C THR A 41 -0.22 4.77 -8.19
N LYS A 42 0.73 5.60 -8.61
CA LYS A 42 0.60 7.06 -8.46
C LYS A 42 -0.59 7.63 -9.22
N HIS A 43 -1.05 6.96 -10.26
CA HIS A 43 -2.18 7.43 -11.08
C HIS A 43 -3.52 6.96 -10.55
N ARG A 44 -3.52 6.18 -9.46
CA ARG A 44 -4.73 5.60 -8.90
C ARG A 44 -5.06 6.13 -7.51
N LEU A 45 -4.40 7.22 -7.13
CA LEU A 45 -4.63 7.86 -5.83
C LEU A 45 -6.03 8.48 -5.77
N PRO A 46 -6.59 8.61 -4.58
CA PRO A 46 -6.04 8.18 -3.30
C PRO A 46 -6.33 6.70 -3.00
N PHE A 47 -5.57 6.15 -2.08
CA PHE A 47 -5.77 4.77 -1.63
C PHE A 47 -6.20 4.76 -0.18
N LYS A 48 -6.92 3.69 0.21
CA LYS A 48 -7.13 3.40 1.61
C LYS A 48 -6.62 1.99 1.90
N LEU A 49 -6.10 1.82 3.11
CA LEU A 49 -5.61 0.53 3.56
C LEU A 49 -6.81 -0.27 4.06
N ILE A 50 -7.08 -1.38 3.39
CA ILE A 50 -8.23 -2.20 3.72
C ILE A 50 -7.85 -3.33 4.66
N TYR A 51 -6.67 -3.91 4.48
CA TYR A 51 -6.28 -5.09 5.20
C TYR A 51 -4.76 -5.23 5.19
N PHE A 52 -4.21 -5.78 6.25
CA PHE A 52 -2.80 -6.15 6.28
C PHE A 52 -2.60 -7.31 7.24
N GLU A 53 -1.53 -8.05 7.03
CA GLU A 53 -1.11 -9.08 7.95
C GLU A 53 0.40 -9.22 7.91
N ALA A 54 0.98 -9.63 9.06
CA ALA A 54 2.41 -9.85 9.18
C ALA A 54 2.79 -11.25 8.73
#